data_81b258e2924d91c1d7b45cc3d7ef84b5
#
_entry.id   81b258e2924d91c1d7b45cc3d7ef84b5
#
_cell.length_a   1.000
_cell.length_b   1.000
_cell.length_c   1.000
_cell.angle_alpha   90.00
_cell.angle_beta   90.00
_cell.angle_gamma   90.00
#
_symmetry.space_group_name_H-M   'P 1'
#
loop_
_entity.id
_entity.type
_entity.pdbx_description
1 polymer ?
#
loop_
_entity_poly.entity_id
_entity_poly.type
_entity_poly.pdbx_seq_one_letter_code
_entity_poly.pdbx_strand_id
1 'polypeptide(L)'
;MGEILFDTNTLIELAKSNQKNVEGYTTIFNVIEFPKTFGLFGKITIIFPSSQDYELALELSIKLYKIGKAIPAMDILVGTICYSNKLILVSKHKHFDAVKEVWNDFQISQDYNIKNKKEK
;
A
#
# COMPACT_ATOMS: atom_id res chain seq x y z
N MET A 1 -11.00 9.58 -9.64
CA MET A 1 -10.93 8.28 -8.99
C MET A 1 -9.50 7.82 -8.92
N GLY A 2 -9.01 7.47 -7.74
CA GLY A 2 -7.63 7.06 -7.57
C GLY A 2 -7.39 5.61 -7.91
N GLU A 3 -6.14 5.30 -8.22
CA GLU A 3 -5.73 3.94 -8.45
C GLU A 3 -5.32 3.31 -7.14
N ILE A 4 -5.33 1.98 -7.10
CA ILE A 4 -5.22 1.22 -5.87
C ILE A 4 -3.84 0.58 -5.76
N LEU A 5 -3.28 0.66 -4.55
CA LEU A 5 -2.09 -0.12 -4.18
C LEU A 5 -2.53 -1.20 -3.20
N PHE A 6 -2.23 -2.44 -3.51
CA PHE A 6 -2.61 -3.59 -2.68
C PHE A 6 -1.52 -3.91 -1.67
N ASP A 7 -1.89 -3.92 -0.38
CA ASP A 7 -1.01 -4.38 0.68
C ASP A 7 -0.92 -5.91 0.66
N THR A 8 0.07 -6.45 1.36
CA THR A 8 0.34 -7.89 1.34
C THR A 8 -0.88 -8.72 1.73
N ASN A 9 -1.55 -8.37 2.82
CA ASN A 9 -2.71 -9.14 3.27
C ASN A 9 -3.82 -9.14 2.24
N THR A 10 -4.00 -8.01 1.55
CA THR A 10 -5.01 -7.92 0.49
C THR A 10 -4.65 -8.83 -0.67
N LEU A 11 -3.37 -8.87 -1.04
CA LEU A 11 -2.92 -9.75 -2.10
C LEU A 11 -3.17 -11.22 -1.75
N ILE A 12 -2.91 -11.59 -0.49
CA ILE A 12 -3.14 -12.95 -0.03
C ILE A 12 -4.62 -13.29 -0.10
N GLU A 13 -5.49 -12.37 0.33
CA GLU A 13 -6.92 -12.59 0.27
C GLU A 13 -7.41 -12.75 -1.17
N LEU A 14 -6.90 -11.93 -2.08
CA LEU A 14 -7.26 -12.04 -3.49
C LEU A 14 -6.83 -13.38 -4.07
N ALA A 15 -5.65 -13.84 -3.70
CA ALA A 15 -5.16 -15.14 -4.16
C ALA A 15 -6.04 -16.27 -3.65
N LYS A 16 -6.43 -16.20 -2.37
CA LYS A 16 -7.28 -17.24 -1.78
C LYS A 16 -8.67 -17.27 -2.40
N SER A 17 -9.20 -16.13 -2.78
CA SER A 17 -10.52 -16.05 -3.41
C SER A 17 -10.46 -16.18 -4.92
N ASN A 18 -9.29 -16.51 -5.45
CA ASN A 18 -9.08 -16.75 -6.87
C ASN A 18 -9.38 -15.54 -7.76
N GLN A 19 -9.17 -14.34 -7.24
CA GLN A 19 -9.39 -13.10 -7.98
C GLN A 19 -8.06 -12.62 -8.56
N LYS A 20 -7.68 -13.17 -9.70
CA LYS A 20 -6.36 -12.93 -10.29
C LYS A 20 -6.34 -11.87 -11.38
N ASN A 21 -7.51 -11.38 -11.77
CA ASN A 21 -7.61 -10.41 -12.87
C ASN A 21 -7.72 -8.96 -12.39
N VAL A 22 -7.43 -8.73 -11.12
CA VAL A 22 -7.47 -7.38 -10.58
C VAL A 22 -6.35 -6.53 -11.18
N GLU A 23 -6.62 -5.24 -11.32
CA GLU A 23 -5.65 -4.28 -11.82
C GLU A 23 -5.28 -3.30 -10.72
N GLY A 24 -4.04 -2.88 -10.72
CA GLY A 24 -3.58 -1.93 -9.73
C GLY A 24 -2.09 -2.03 -9.54
N TYR A 25 -1.66 -1.68 -8.34
CA TYR A 25 -0.25 -1.56 -8.00
C TYR A 25 0.04 -2.30 -6.70
N THR A 26 1.29 -2.68 -6.53
CA THR A 26 1.81 -3.09 -5.24
C THR A 26 3.29 -2.68 -5.20
N THR A 27 3.93 -2.83 -4.07
CA THR A 27 5.34 -2.46 -3.98
C THR A 27 6.21 -3.72 -4.04
N ILE A 28 7.47 -3.52 -4.38
CA ILE A 28 8.45 -4.62 -4.35
C ILE A 28 8.51 -5.23 -2.95
N PHE A 29 8.29 -4.45 -1.90
CA PHE A 29 8.34 -4.96 -0.52
C PHE A 29 7.20 -5.94 -0.26
N ASN A 30 6.01 -5.66 -0.79
CA ASN A 30 4.87 -6.57 -0.67
C ASN A 30 5.13 -7.87 -1.44
N VAL A 31 5.78 -7.77 -2.60
CA VAL A 31 6.12 -8.95 -3.38
C VAL A 31 7.14 -9.81 -2.65
N ILE A 32 8.11 -9.16 -1.98
CA ILE A 32 9.09 -9.91 -1.19
C ILE A 32 8.41 -10.66 -0.06
N GLU A 33 7.39 -10.06 0.57
CA GLU A 33 6.63 -10.73 1.63
C GLU A 33 5.76 -11.86 1.10
N PHE A 34 5.25 -11.71 -0.12
CA PHE A 34 4.38 -12.70 -0.73
C PHE A 34 4.81 -12.91 -2.19
N PRO A 35 5.90 -13.67 -2.40
CA PRO A 35 6.49 -13.77 -3.74
C PRO A 35 5.59 -14.46 -4.78
N LYS A 36 4.58 -15.19 -4.34
CA LYS A 36 3.62 -15.77 -5.28
C LYS A 36 2.91 -14.69 -6.11
N THR A 37 2.87 -13.45 -5.62
CA THR A 37 2.31 -12.33 -6.36
C THR A 37 2.85 -12.27 -7.78
N PHE A 38 4.13 -12.54 -7.93
CA PHE A 38 4.81 -12.41 -9.20
C PHE A 38 4.22 -13.31 -10.29
N GLY A 39 3.73 -14.48 -9.92
CA GLY A 39 3.16 -15.42 -10.89
C GLY A 39 1.65 -15.46 -10.91
N LEU A 40 0.99 -14.90 -9.90
CA LEU A 40 -0.45 -15.02 -9.77
C LEU A 40 -1.22 -13.90 -10.44
N PHE A 41 -0.67 -12.69 -10.43
CA PHE A 41 -1.40 -11.51 -10.90
C PHE A 41 -0.71 -10.92 -12.12
N GLY A 42 -1.38 -10.97 -13.26
CA GLY A 42 -0.79 -10.49 -14.51
C GLY A 42 -0.96 -9.01 -14.75
N LYS A 43 -1.85 -8.35 -14.00
CA LYS A 43 -2.18 -6.95 -14.25
C LYS A 43 -1.83 -6.03 -13.10
N ILE A 44 -1.09 -6.52 -12.12
CA ILE A 44 -0.62 -5.67 -11.01
C ILE A 44 0.77 -5.19 -11.34
N THR A 45 0.94 -3.87 -11.30
CA THR A 45 2.23 -3.24 -11.54
C THR A 45 3.01 -3.14 -10.25
N ILE A 46 4.26 -3.55 -10.28
CA ILE A 46 5.13 -3.52 -9.10
C ILE A 46 5.91 -2.21 -9.11
N ILE A 47 5.83 -1.46 -8.01
CA ILE A 47 6.51 -0.18 -7.87
C ILE A 47 7.76 -0.37 -7.03
N PHE A 48 8.88 0.17 -7.52
CA PHE A 48 10.13 0.21 -6.78
C PHE A 48 10.32 1.62 -6.24
N PRO A 49 10.90 1.77 -5.04
CA PRO A 49 11.12 3.10 -4.50
C PRO A 49 12.24 3.82 -5.23
N SER A 50 12.09 5.14 -5.35
CA SER A 50 13.17 6.00 -5.82
C SER A 50 14.00 6.44 -4.60
N SER A 51 15.15 7.09 -4.85
CA SER A 51 15.93 7.63 -3.74
C SER A 51 15.15 8.70 -2.98
N GLN A 52 14.29 9.45 -3.67
CA GLN A 52 13.45 10.45 -3.01
C GLN A 52 12.40 9.78 -2.11
N ASP A 53 11.94 8.59 -2.47
CA ASP A 53 11.00 7.87 -1.60
C ASP A 53 11.66 7.50 -0.27
N TYR A 54 12.94 7.13 -0.29
CA TYR A 54 13.64 6.83 0.96
C TYR A 54 13.79 8.06 1.84
N GLU A 55 14.06 9.23 1.25
CA GLU A 55 14.12 10.46 2.01
C GLU A 55 12.77 10.81 2.62
N LEU A 56 11.72 10.64 1.85
CA LEU A 56 10.36 10.90 2.32
C LEU A 56 9.97 9.91 3.41
N ALA A 57 10.40 8.67 3.28
CA ALA A 57 10.14 7.64 4.29
C ALA A 57 10.81 7.99 5.62
N LEU A 58 12.04 8.50 5.57
CA LEU A 58 12.72 8.95 6.78
C LEU A 58 11.95 10.09 7.43
N GLU A 59 11.48 11.04 6.62
CA GLU A 59 10.69 12.15 7.14
C GLU A 59 9.42 11.65 7.82
N LEU A 60 8.71 10.70 7.20
CA LEU A 60 7.52 10.11 7.79
C LEU A 60 7.86 9.41 9.10
N SER A 61 8.95 8.65 9.12
CA SER A 61 9.39 7.94 10.32
C SER A 61 9.61 8.90 11.48
N ILE A 62 10.27 10.03 11.21
CA ILE A 62 10.53 11.04 12.23
C ILE A 62 9.23 11.63 12.76
N LYS A 63 8.30 11.95 11.87
CA LYS A 63 7.01 12.51 12.28
C LYS A 63 6.22 11.54 13.16
N LEU A 64 6.21 10.27 12.79
CA LEU A 64 5.51 9.25 13.59
C LEU A 64 6.18 9.06 14.94
N TYR A 65 7.51 9.06 14.96
CA TYR A 65 8.23 8.94 16.21
C TYR A 65 7.86 10.08 17.17
N LYS A 66 7.77 11.30 16.64
CA LYS A 66 7.47 12.47 17.46
C LYS A 66 6.10 12.44 18.11
N ILE A 67 5.13 11.79 17.48
CA ILE A 67 3.79 11.67 18.06
C ILE A 67 3.60 10.37 18.80
N GLY A 68 4.69 9.61 19.00
CA GLY A 68 4.64 8.37 19.77
C GLY A 68 3.94 7.22 19.07
N LYS A 69 3.91 7.23 17.75
CA LYS A 69 3.20 6.23 16.96
C LYS A 69 4.09 5.60 15.91
N ALA A 70 5.31 5.23 16.27
CA ALA A 70 6.23 4.56 15.38
C ALA A 70 5.61 3.26 14.85
N ILE A 71 5.84 2.98 13.57
CA ILE A 71 5.35 1.75 12.93
C ILE A 71 6.55 1.03 12.30
N PRO A 72 6.40 -0.25 11.92
CA PRO A 72 7.50 -0.99 11.31
C PRO A 72 8.00 -0.35 10.03
N ALA A 73 9.29 -0.49 9.77
CA ALA A 73 9.93 0.13 8.62
C ALA A 73 9.29 -0.27 7.30
N MET A 74 8.86 -1.53 7.18
CA MET A 74 8.21 -2.01 5.96
C MET A 74 6.94 -1.21 5.68
N ASP A 75 6.14 -0.96 6.72
CA ASP A 75 4.89 -0.20 6.55
C ASP A 75 5.19 1.26 6.21
N ILE A 76 6.26 1.82 6.77
CA ILE A 76 6.67 3.18 6.41
C ILE A 76 6.98 3.26 4.92
N LEU A 77 7.71 2.27 4.40
CA LEU A 77 8.09 2.26 2.99
C LEU A 77 6.89 2.08 2.08
N VAL A 78 5.99 1.15 2.43
CA VAL A 78 4.78 0.92 1.63
C VAL A 78 3.91 2.16 1.63
N GLY A 79 3.68 2.75 2.80
CA GLY A 79 2.88 3.97 2.91
C GLY A 79 3.47 5.12 2.13
N THR A 80 4.79 5.26 2.17
CA THR A 80 5.48 6.34 1.45
C THR A 80 5.34 6.18 -0.06
N ILE A 81 5.53 4.98 -0.57
CA ILE A 81 5.40 4.73 -2.00
C ILE A 81 3.97 5.02 -2.45
N CYS A 82 3.00 4.60 -1.65
CA CYS A 82 1.60 4.87 -1.93
C CYS A 82 1.34 6.37 -2.02
N TYR A 83 1.85 7.10 -1.04
CA TYR A 83 1.64 8.54 -0.94
C TYR A 83 2.30 9.29 -2.10
N SER A 84 3.54 8.95 -2.42
CA SER A 84 4.27 9.67 -3.46
C SER A 84 3.70 9.41 -4.86
N ASN A 85 3.01 8.30 -5.04
CA ASN A 85 2.38 7.97 -6.31
C ASN A 85 0.88 8.30 -6.32
N LYS A 86 0.37 8.92 -5.25
CA LYS A 86 -1.02 9.37 -5.13
C LYS A 86 -2.01 8.23 -5.32
N LEU A 87 -1.69 7.09 -4.73
CA LEU A 87 -2.52 5.90 -4.81
C LEU A 87 -3.37 5.77 -3.55
N ILE A 88 -4.40 4.95 -3.65
CA ILE A 88 -5.22 4.58 -2.50
C ILE A 88 -4.69 3.25 -1.99
N LEU A 89 -4.24 3.23 -0.74
CA LEU A 89 -3.77 1.99 -0.13
C LEU A 89 -4.96 1.16 0.34
N VAL A 90 -5.06 -0.07 -0.14
CA VAL A 90 -6.09 -0.99 0.34
C VAL A 90 -5.43 -1.92 1.34
N SER A 91 -5.74 -1.71 2.62
CA SER A 91 -5.13 -2.46 3.71
C SER A 91 -6.04 -2.41 4.92
N LYS A 92 -6.10 -3.53 5.64
CA LYS A 92 -6.77 -3.58 6.94
C LYS A 92 -5.80 -3.39 8.09
N HIS A 93 -4.54 -3.16 7.80
CA HIS A 93 -3.48 -3.04 8.79
C HIS A 93 -3.56 -1.68 9.47
N LYS A 94 -3.75 -1.68 10.78
CA LYS A 94 -4.03 -0.44 11.51
C LYS A 94 -2.83 0.50 11.62
N HIS A 95 -1.63 0.02 11.35
CA HIS A 95 -0.45 0.89 11.38
C HIS A 95 -0.62 2.09 10.46
N PHE A 96 -1.34 1.93 9.35
CA PHE A 96 -1.49 3.02 8.39
C PHE A 96 -2.41 4.13 8.86
N ASP A 97 -3.20 3.88 9.91
CA ASP A 97 -3.99 4.96 10.50
C ASP A 97 -3.09 6.06 11.06
N ALA A 98 -1.93 5.67 11.60
CA ALA A 98 -0.98 6.65 12.12
C ALA A 98 -0.41 7.53 11.01
N VAL A 99 -0.20 6.96 9.83
CA VAL A 99 0.28 7.73 8.68
C VAL A 99 -0.71 8.83 8.33
N LYS A 100 -1.99 8.51 8.38
CA LYS A 100 -3.05 9.48 8.09
C LYS A 100 -3.03 10.66 9.06
N GLU A 101 -2.57 10.44 10.29
CA GLU A 101 -2.52 11.52 11.28
C GLU A 101 -1.47 12.58 10.95
N VAL A 102 -0.37 12.19 10.30
CA VAL A 102 0.70 13.15 9.97
C VAL A 102 0.64 13.58 8.50
N TRP A 103 0.05 12.77 7.65
CA TRP A 103 -0.21 13.12 6.25
C TRP A 103 -1.72 13.02 6.04
N ASN A 104 -2.43 14.12 6.29
CA ASN A 104 -3.90 14.06 6.29
C ASN A 104 -4.51 13.80 4.92
N ASP A 105 -3.75 13.98 3.86
CA ASP A 105 -4.20 13.64 2.51
C ASP A 105 -3.76 12.24 2.05
N PHE A 106 -3.19 11.45 2.97
CA PHE A 106 -2.88 10.04 2.69
C PHE A 106 -4.20 9.29 2.50
N GLN A 107 -4.28 8.51 1.42
CA GLN A 107 -5.52 7.82 1.05
C GLN A 107 -5.43 6.35 1.42
N ILE A 108 -6.37 5.90 2.24
CA ILE A 108 -6.41 4.51 2.69
C ILE A 108 -7.85 4.03 2.68
N SER A 109 -8.04 2.76 2.33
CA SER A 109 -9.34 2.10 2.37
C SER A 109 -9.14 0.68 2.86
N GLN A 110 -10.10 0.18 3.64
CA GLN A 110 -10.09 -1.21 4.06
C GLN A 110 -10.82 -2.11 3.07
N ASP A 111 -11.49 -1.52 2.10
CA ASP A 111 -12.35 -2.24 1.20
C ASP A 111 -11.80 -2.21 -0.22
N TYR A 112 -11.28 -3.36 -0.64
CA TYR A 112 -10.82 -3.54 -2.00
C TYR A 112 -11.95 -3.33 -3.01
N ASN A 113 -13.18 -3.63 -2.63
CA ASN A 113 -14.34 -3.57 -3.54
C ASN A 113 -14.73 -2.15 -3.93
N ILE A 114 -14.05 -1.16 -3.39
CA ILE A 114 -14.35 0.24 -3.74
C ILE A 114 -14.27 0.46 -5.25
N LYS A 115 -13.30 -0.18 -5.92
CA LYS A 115 -13.17 -0.07 -7.37
C LYS A 115 -14.26 -0.84 -8.08
N ASN A 116 -14.59 -2.03 -7.58
CA ASN A 116 -15.63 -2.85 -8.18
C ASN A 116 -16.99 -2.17 -8.10
N LYS A 117 -17.28 -1.52 -6.98
CA LYS A 117 -18.54 -0.83 -6.82
C LYS A 117 -18.71 0.28 -7.85
N LYS A 118 -17.62 0.92 -8.24
CA LYS A 118 -17.70 2.03 -9.20
C LYS A 118 -17.83 1.55 -10.63
N GLU A 119 -17.47 0.31 -10.89
CA GLU A 119 -17.57 -0.25 -12.23
C GLU A 119 -18.98 -0.74 -12.53
N LYS A 120 -19.82 -0.81 -11.53
CA LYS A 120 -21.19 -1.21 -11.72
C LYS A 120 -22.07 -0.01 -11.96
#